data_30feea8dea72923bfa6b92df6bd5f07d
#
_entry.id   30feea8dea72923bfa6b92df6bd5f07d
#
_cell.length_a   1.000
_cell.length_b   1.000
_cell.length_c   1.000
_cell.angle_alpha   90.00
_cell.angle_beta   90.00
_cell.angle_gamma   90.00
#
_symmetry.space_group_name_H-M   'P 1'
#
loop_
_entity.id
_entity.type
_entity.pdbx_description
1 polymer ?
#
loop_
_entity_poly.entity_id
_entity_poly.type
_entity_poly.pdbx_seq_one_letter_code
_entity_poly.pdbx_strand_id
1 'polypeptide(L)'
;MKTRIKSTEEATGASDTIEGAMSRPFARRTFLKGALATAPLLLMDPSRLWAKKAEPDDENNIGPSTTTEPYLIPSTEGVEFISILTVGDSSGGYRMVGIPDGLGAFPHANEFTLLMNHEITIGTPGIVRAHGSNGAFVSKWTIDRKTLEVLKGEDLTPSANHVFLWDSVHNEYTQGTTRWQRLCSADLPAESALFAKGLGTQERIFFDGEEVTDPASGRAWARIVTGPHAGEAWQLPRFGRLSYENVVACPHPQQKTVVVLLDDADLSTAASTTGFPSEVYVYVGTKQKGGHPIEQAGLTNGSLYGVQISVNGQPVPEESDLFGLGTSSGFIGAGRFSLTNLGDVSNLTTRQFEDASIAAGLLRLGHPEDGAWDPRKDHDNDFYFVTTADINTNCRLWRLRFDDIEHPENGGTIEILLKGDEGHRMLDNVTIDGHGRILMDEDPGNNARVSKIWLYHIDTEEFIEVARHNPKFFDPTGSAFITVDEESSGIIDAEGILGRGWFLLDVQVHKVNSDPELVEGGQLLAMFVDPSIGGGEDDDEGEN
;
A
#
# COMPACT_ATOMS: atom_id res chain seq x y z
N MET A 1 -20.13 -15.21 -16.69
CA MET A 1 -19.77 -15.14 -18.12
C MET A 1 -18.32 -15.59 -18.17
N LYS A 2 -17.98 -16.66 -18.90
CA LYS A 2 -16.60 -17.19 -18.88
C LYS A 2 -15.69 -16.27 -19.67
N THR A 3 -14.73 -15.65 -19.03
CA THR A 3 -13.66 -14.87 -19.65
C THR A 3 -12.83 -15.82 -20.52
N ARG A 4 -12.68 -15.51 -21.79
CA ARG A 4 -11.94 -16.35 -22.73
C ARG A 4 -10.52 -15.80 -22.87
N ILE A 5 -9.56 -16.50 -22.29
CA ILE A 5 -8.13 -16.25 -22.51
C ILE A 5 -7.70 -17.05 -23.75
N LYS A 6 -7.19 -16.38 -24.78
CA LYS A 6 -6.56 -17.05 -25.90
C LYS A 6 -5.09 -17.32 -25.60
N SER A 7 -4.72 -18.58 -25.38
CA SER A 7 -3.34 -19.04 -25.37
C SER A 7 -2.96 -19.55 -26.77
N THR A 8 -1.84 -19.08 -27.31
CA THR A 8 -1.18 -19.70 -28.46
C THR A 8 -0.22 -20.75 -27.93
N GLU A 9 -0.62 -22.02 -27.97
CA GLU A 9 0.30 -23.15 -27.80
C GLU A 9 0.83 -23.59 -29.17
N GLU A 10 2.14 -23.59 -29.34
CA GLU A 10 2.81 -24.41 -30.32
C GLU A 10 3.33 -25.69 -29.66
N ALA A 11 2.82 -26.81 -30.14
CA ALA A 11 3.21 -28.14 -29.70
C ALA A 11 4.40 -28.67 -30.51
N THR A 12 5.43 -29.16 -29.82
CA THR A 12 6.31 -30.19 -30.38
C THR A 12 6.50 -31.28 -29.34
N GLY A 13 6.07 -32.47 -29.70
CA GLY A 13 6.23 -33.67 -28.90
C GLY A 13 7.57 -34.39 -29.15
N ALA A 14 7.95 -35.21 -28.18
CA ALA A 14 8.54 -36.53 -28.37
C ALA A 14 8.62 -37.29 -27.04
N SER A 15 8.19 -38.52 -27.11
CA SER A 15 8.21 -39.57 -26.08
C SER A 15 9.66 -40.05 -25.77
N ASP A 16 9.88 -40.57 -24.55
CA ASP A 16 10.22 -41.99 -24.36
C ASP A 16 10.36 -42.37 -22.89
N THR A 17 9.79 -43.54 -22.63
CA THR A 17 9.80 -44.35 -21.44
C THR A 17 11.17 -44.89 -21.04
N ILE A 18 11.39 -45.25 -19.75
CA ILE A 18 11.78 -46.60 -19.28
C ILE A 18 11.82 -46.67 -17.74
N GLU A 19 11.34 -47.83 -17.28
CA GLU A 19 11.20 -48.35 -15.90
C GLU A 19 12.54 -48.64 -15.19
N GLY A 20 12.50 -48.82 -13.87
CA GLY A 20 13.51 -49.54 -13.14
C GLY A 20 13.39 -49.47 -11.62
N ALA A 21 12.74 -50.45 -11.03
CA ALA A 21 12.62 -50.73 -9.58
C ALA A 21 13.90 -51.28 -8.97
N MET A 22 14.14 -51.08 -7.65
CA MET A 22 14.39 -52.13 -6.63
C MET A 22 14.86 -51.56 -5.27
N SER A 23 14.10 -51.81 -4.29
CA SER A 23 14.17 -52.38 -2.93
C SER A 23 15.48 -52.49 -2.14
N ARG A 24 15.44 -51.92 -0.89
CA ARG A 24 15.83 -52.41 0.49
C ARG A 24 17.30 -52.69 0.83
N PRO A 25 17.70 -52.87 2.15
CA PRO A 25 17.02 -52.60 3.44
C PRO A 25 17.91 -51.97 4.57
N PHE A 26 17.27 -51.74 5.71
CA PHE A 26 17.67 -51.49 7.09
C PHE A 26 19.06 -51.93 7.59
N ALA A 27 19.68 -51.09 8.47
CA ALA A 27 20.51 -51.55 9.58
C ALA A 27 20.39 -50.61 10.80
N ARG A 28 19.95 -51.15 11.92
CA ARG A 28 20.05 -50.60 13.29
C ARG A 28 21.45 -50.77 13.85
N ARG A 29 21.94 -49.77 14.64
CA ARG A 29 22.83 -49.95 15.81
C ARG A 29 22.92 -48.62 16.55
N THR A 30 22.42 -48.60 17.77
CA THR A 30 22.99 -48.85 19.10
C THR A 30 23.57 -47.61 19.79
N PHE A 31 22.97 -47.27 20.91
CA PHE A 31 23.25 -46.26 21.93
C PHE A 31 24.72 -46.11 22.33
N LEU A 32 25.12 -44.84 22.51
CA LEU A 32 26.12 -44.48 23.54
C LEU A 32 25.64 -43.25 24.30
N LYS A 33 25.41 -43.39 25.61
CA LYS A 33 25.12 -42.34 26.56
C LYS A 33 26.39 -41.53 26.82
N GLY A 34 26.37 -40.25 26.45
CA GLY A 34 27.33 -39.28 26.93
C GLY A 34 26.57 -38.10 27.51
N ALA A 35 26.66 -37.90 28.82
CA ALA A 35 26.10 -36.75 29.51
C ALA A 35 26.88 -35.50 29.09
N LEU A 36 26.24 -34.59 28.40
CA LEU A 36 26.72 -33.23 28.24
C LEU A 36 25.78 -32.29 29.00
N ALA A 37 26.37 -31.50 29.87
CA ALA A 37 25.71 -30.46 30.63
C ALA A 37 25.05 -29.46 29.65
N THR A 38 23.73 -29.33 29.73
CA THR A 38 22.97 -28.31 29.05
C THR A 38 23.15 -27.00 29.78
N ALA A 39 24.00 -26.10 29.23
CA ALA A 39 23.87 -24.69 29.49
C ALA A 39 22.58 -24.21 28.79
N PRO A 40 21.75 -23.34 29.39
CA PRO A 40 20.62 -22.78 28.71
C PRO A 40 21.14 -21.89 27.58
N LEU A 41 20.82 -22.25 26.33
CA LEU A 41 20.87 -21.30 25.23
C LEU A 41 19.78 -20.26 25.53
N LEU A 42 20.19 -19.11 26.01
CA LEU A 42 19.40 -17.90 25.95
C LEU A 42 19.09 -17.68 24.45
N LEU A 43 17.84 -17.93 24.05
CA LEU A 43 17.29 -17.44 22.81
C LEU A 43 17.37 -15.91 22.90
N MET A 44 18.43 -15.31 22.38
CA MET A 44 18.50 -13.87 22.20
C MET A 44 17.52 -13.51 21.10
N ASP A 45 16.52 -12.73 21.45
CA ASP A 45 15.61 -12.05 20.52
C ASP A 45 16.44 -11.30 19.44
N PRO A 46 16.23 -11.58 18.15
CA PRO A 46 16.96 -10.90 17.07
C PRO A 46 16.82 -9.38 17.12
N SER A 47 15.69 -8.86 17.61
CA SER A 47 15.43 -7.41 17.76
C SER A 47 16.40 -6.76 18.74
N ARG A 48 16.83 -7.48 19.80
CA ARG A 48 17.84 -6.99 20.75
C ARG A 48 19.28 -7.00 20.22
N LEU A 49 19.53 -7.71 19.11
CA LEU A 49 20.84 -7.72 18.46
C LEU A 49 21.08 -6.44 17.63
N TRP A 50 20.00 -5.84 17.13
CA TRP A 50 20.07 -4.55 16.44
C TRP A 50 20.13 -3.37 17.44
N ALA A 51 19.31 -3.38 18.48
CA ALA A 51 19.33 -2.36 19.54
C ALA A 51 20.65 -2.25 20.30
N LYS A 52 21.53 -3.26 20.23
CA LYS A 52 22.87 -3.24 20.87
C LYS A 52 24.01 -2.83 19.92
N LYS A 53 23.75 -2.53 18.64
CA LYS A 53 24.78 -2.08 17.70
C LYS A 53 24.76 -0.58 17.41
N ALA A 54 23.73 0.12 17.81
CA ALA A 54 23.70 1.57 17.83
C ALA A 54 24.17 2.05 19.21
N GLU A 55 25.48 2.03 19.47
CA GLU A 55 26.07 2.92 20.48
C GLU A 55 25.94 4.35 19.92
N PRO A 56 25.55 5.36 20.72
CA PRO A 56 25.18 6.70 20.23
C PRO A 56 26.34 7.58 19.75
N ASP A 57 27.38 7.01 19.21
CA ASP A 57 28.59 7.72 18.76
C ASP A 57 28.86 7.61 17.24
N ASP A 58 27.98 6.97 16.43
CA ASP A 58 28.14 7.00 14.97
C ASP A 58 27.16 7.98 14.33
N GLU A 59 27.67 9.14 13.94
CA GLU A 59 26.98 10.25 13.27
C GLU A 59 26.42 9.92 11.87
N ASN A 60 26.26 8.63 11.49
CA ASN A 60 25.88 8.26 10.13
C ASN A 60 24.84 7.14 10.12
N ASN A 61 23.57 7.51 10.22
CA ASN A 61 22.42 6.65 9.88
C ASN A 61 22.30 6.44 8.35
N ILE A 62 23.43 6.17 7.69
CA ILE A 62 23.54 6.01 6.24
C ILE A 62 23.80 4.54 5.93
N GLY A 63 22.91 3.94 5.14
CA GLY A 63 23.06 2.57 4.69
C GLY A 63 24.17 2.38 3.65
N PRO A 64 24.58 1.14 3.38
CA PRO A 64 25.75 0.84 2.54
C PRO A 64 25.57 1.21 1.05
N SER A 65 24.32 1.43 0.59
CA SER A 65 24.03 1.65 -0.83
C SER A 65 23.78 3.11 -1.20
N THR A 66 23.87 4.03 -0.23
CA THR A 66 23.76 5.48 -0.43
C THR A 66 24.89 6.22 0.29
N THR A 67 25.07 7.50 -0.03
CA THR A 67 25.97 8.40 0.70
C THR A 67 25.22 9.59 1.29
N THR A 68 23.90 9.61 1.15
CA THR A 68 23.03 10.70 1.58
C THR A 68 22.46 10.38 2.96
N GLU A 69 22.59 11.28 3.89
CA GLU A 69 21.94 11.19 5.20
C GLU A 69 20.42 11.17 5.08
N PRO A 70 19.69 10.65 6.09
CA PRO A 70 18.23 10.61 6.07
C PRO A 70 17.59 11.98 5.83
N TYR A 71 16.61 12.00 4.95
CA TYR A 71 15.76 13.17 4.70
C TYR A 71 14.75 13.42 5.81
N LEU A 72 14.59 12.45 6.71
CA LEU A 72 13.75 12.52 7.90
C LEU A 72 14.62 12.56 9.16
N ILE A 73 14.11 13.22 10.20
CA ILE A 73 14.72 13.24 11.54
C ILE A 73 13.67 12.92 12.61
N PRO A 74 14.07 12.30 13.73
CA PRO A 74 13.16 12.03 14.82
C PRO A 74 12.67 13.34 15.47
N SER A 75 11.39 13.37 15.85
CA SER A 75 10.78 14.39 16.72
C SER A 75 10.62 13.88 18.16
N THR A 76 10.69 12.56 18.36
CA THR A 76 10.53 11.87 19.64
C THR A 76 11.70 10.94 19.89
N GLU A 77 12.17 10.86 21.15
CA GLU A 77 13.21 9.90 21.58
C GLU A 77 12.73 8.46 21.34
N GLY A 78 13.61 7.59 20.87
CA GLY A 78 13.27 6.21 20.52
C GLY A 78 12.83 6.04 19.06
N VAL A 79 12.90 7.08 18.25
CA VAL A 79 12.72 7.01 16.80
C VAL A 79 14.08 7.15 16.11
N GLU A 80 14.37 6.26 15.14
CA GLU A 80 15.63 6.24 14.39
C GLU A 80 15.36 6.05 12.90
N PHE A 81 16.26 6.55 12.05
CA PHE A 81 16.20 6.41 10.60
C PHE A 81 17.49 5.84 10.03
N ILE A 82 17.37 5.04 8.97
CA ILE A 82 18.50 4.60 8.14
C ILE A 82 18.12 4.88 6.68
N SER A 83 18.91 5.72 5.98
CA SER A 83 18.74 5.88 4.53
C SER A 83 19.24 4.63 3.80
N ILE A 84 18.41 4.05 2.94
CA ILE A 84 18.72 2.82 2.20
C ILE A 84 19.23 3.16 0.80
N LEU A 85 18.48 4.00 0.08
CA LEU A 85 18.78 4.37 -1.30
C LEU A 85 18.26 5.80 -1.57
N THR A 86 19.02 6.60 -2.28
CA THR A 86 18.62 7.95 -2.70
C THR A 86 18.55 8.00 -4.23
N VAL A 87 17.63 8.78 -4.76
CA VAL A 87 17.47 8.93 -6.23
C VAL A 87 18.80 9.26 -6.89
N GLY A 88 19.13 8.46 -7.92
CA GLY A 88 20.42 8.48 -8.63
C GLY A 88 21.42 7.42 -8.14
N ASP A 89 21.28 6.90 -6.92
CA ASP A 89 22.05 5.73 -6.49
C ASP A 89 21.69 4.50 -7.33
N SER A 90 22.59 3.53 -7.42
CA SER A 90 22.39 2.38 -8.30
C SER A 90 22.92 1.08 -7.71
N SER A 91 22.25 -0.02 -8.00
CA SER A 91 22.75 -1.38 -7.79
C SER A 91 22.81 -2.13 -9.13
N GLY A 92 24.00 -2.66 -9.47
CA GLY A 92 24.19 -3.37 -10.73
C GLY A 92 23.94 -2.54 -11.99
N GLY A 93 23.94 -1.21 -11.89
CA GLY A 93 23.65 -0.27 -12.98
C GLY A 93 22.16 0.09 -13.13
N TYR A 94 21.27 -0.47 -12.30
CA TYR A 94 19.89 -0.05 -12.20
C TYR A 94 19.78 1.07 -11.15
N ARG A 95 19.21 2.21 -11.56
CA ARG A 95 19.17 3.43 -10.75
C ARG A 95 17.81 3.60 -10.06
N MET A 96 17.81 4.11 -8.84
CA MET A 96 16.60 4.61 -8.21
C MET A 96 16.16 5.89 -8.94
N VAL A 97 14.90 5.91 -9.32
CA VAL A 97 14.23 7.03 -10.00
C VAL A 97 13.40 7.80 -8.99
N GLY A 98 13.06 9.03 -9.30
CA GLY A 98 12.32 9.94 -8.43
C GLY A 98 10.83 9.65 -8.35
N ILE A 99 10.23 10.42 -7.49
CA ILE A 99 8.83 10.32 -7.09
C ILE A 99 8.54 8.88 -6.62
N PRO A 100 9.34 8.34 -5.67
CA PRO A 100 9.04 7.04 -5.07
C PRO A 100 7.78 7.18 -4.24
N ASP A 101 6.91 6.16 -4.28
CA ASP A 101 5.65 6.12 -3.57
C ASP A 101 5.30 4.68 -3.20
N GLY A 102 4.04 4.33 -3.12
CA GLY A 102 3.47 3.05 -2.72
C GLY A 102 4.43 1.89 -2.63
N LEU A 103 4.66 1.41 -1.42
CA LEU A 103 5.58 0.33 -1.14
C LEU A 103 4.86 -1.00 -0.91
N GLY A 104 5.57 -2.08 -1.16
CA GLY A 104 5.22 -3.42 -0.70
C GLY A 104 6.47 -4.24 -0.48
N ALA A 105 6.55 -5.01 0.60
CA ALA A 105 7.73 -5.80 0.86
C ALA A 105 7.40 -7.18 1.45
N PHE A 106 8.28 -8.15 1.20
CA PHE A 106 8.17 -9.47 1.81
C PHE A 106 9.54 -10.15 1.96
N PRO A 107 9.74 -10.93 3.05
CA PRO A 107 11.02 -11.57 3.31
C PRO A 107 11.26 -12.77 2.41
N HIS A 108 12.55 -13.01 2.08
CA HIS A 108 13.03 -14.20 1.41
C HIS A 108 14.40 -14.62 1.96
N ALA A 109 14.44 -15.58 2.85
CA ALA A 109 15.64 -16.02 3.56
C ALA A 109 16.37 -14.85 4.28
N ASN A 110 17.58 -14.53 3.85
CA ASN A 110 18.38 -13.42 4.41
C ASN A 110 18.15 -12.08 3.69
N GLU A 111 17.28 -12.06 2.72
CA GLU A 111 16.95 -10.91 1.89
C GLU A 111 15.47 -10.57 2.03
N PHE A 112 15.07 -9.43 1.51
CA PHE A 112 13.67 -9.13 1.24
C PHE A 112 13.53 -8.50 -0.15
N THR A 113 12.37 -8.72 -0.74
CA THR A 113 11.95 -8.01 -1.94
C THR A 113 11.17 -6.78 -1.53
N LEU A 114 11.52 -5.63 -2.09
CA LEU A 114 10.76 -4.39 -2.00
C LEU A 114 10.24 -4.04 -3.38
N LEU A 115 8.97 -3.66 -3.45
CA LEU A 115 8.30 -3.06 -4.60
C LEU A 115 8.09 -1.60 -4.28
N MET A 116 8.26 -0.73 -5.28
CA MET A 116 8.14 0.72 -5.12
C MET A 116 7.48 1.28 -6.37
N ASN A 117 6.38 1.98 -6.19
CA ASN A 117 5.80 2.80 -7.22
C ASN A 117 6.71 3.99 -7.55
N HIS A 118 6.59 4.49 -8.78
CA HIS A 118 7.15 5.77 -9.19
C HIS A 118 6.01 6.60 -9.78
N GLU A 119 5.58 7.59 -9.05
CA GLU A 119 4.39 8.42 -9.35
C GLU A 119 4.63 9.44 -10.46
N ILE A 120 5.14 8.99 -11.58
CA ILE A 120 5.54 9.86 -12.68
C ILE A 120 4.33 10.38 -13.46
N THR A 121 4.28 11.70 -13.62
CA THR A 121 3.21 12.40 -14.34
C THR A 121 3.44 12.44 -15.86
N ILE A 122 2.38 12.79 -16.61
CA ILE A 122 2.48 12.98 -18.06
C ILE A 122 3.34 14.20 -18.44
N GLY A 123 3.46 15.17 -17.53
CA GLY A 123 4.22 16.41 -17.77
C GLY A 123 5.73 16.19 -17.82
N THR A 124 6.25 15.27 -17.02
CA THR A 124 7.67 14.88 -16.93
C THR A 124 7.80 13.35 -17.02
N PRO A 125 7.53 12.74 -18.18
CA PRO A 125 7.23 11.31 -18.27
C PRO A 125 8.46 10.38 -18.15
N GLY A 126 9.66 10.91 -17.92
CA GLY A 126 10.86 10.08 -17.81
C GLY A 126 11.26 9.38 -19.11
N ILE A 127 12.06 8.32 -18.99
CA ILE A 127 12.51 7.50 -20.11
C ILE A 127 11.57 6.31 -20.35
N VAL A 128 11.72 5.64 -21.49
CA VAL A 128 10.99 4.40 -21.78
C VAL A 128 11.52 3.28 -20.89
N ARG A 129 10.63 2.64 -20.11
CA ARG A 129 10.89 1.54 -19.19
C ARG A 129 10.70 0.17 -19.89
N ALA A 130 11.02 -0.93 -19.21
CA ALA A 130 10.99 -2.29 -19.77
C ALA A 130 9.62 -2.70 -20.35
N HIS A 131 8.52 -2.22 -19.78
CA HIS A 131 7.16 -2.48 -20.30
C HIS A 131 6.86 -1.79 -21.65
N GLY A 132 7.78 -0.99 -22.18
CA GLY A 132 7.70 -0.42 -23.52
C GLY A 132 7.09 0.98 -23.60
N SER A 133 6.82 1.66 -22.48
CA SER A 133 6.37 3.05 -22.43
C SER A 133 7.16 3.85 -21.40
N ASN A 134 7.07 5.17 -21.47
CA ASN A 134 7.45 6.08 -20.39
C ASN A 134 6.25 6.37 -19.48
N GLY A 135 6.46 7.13 -18.41
CA GLY A 135 5.48 7.41 -17.35
C GLY A 135 5.78 6.62 -16.10
N ALA A 136 4.78 6.49 -15.24
CA ALA A 136 4.86 5.74 -14.00
C ALA A 136 5.24 4.25 -14.24
N PHE A 137 5.83 3.62 -13.25
CA PHE A 137 6.21 2.21 -13.29
C PHE A 137 6.46 1.71 -11.86
N VAL A 138 6.61 0.40 -11.71
CA VAL A 138 7.01 -0.22 -10.44
C VAL A 138 8.43 -0.74 -10.56
N SER A 139 9.30 -0.35 -9.63
CA SER A 139 10.62 -0.95 -9.45
C SER A 139 10.57 -2.07 -8.42
N LYS A 140 11.45 -3.05 -8.61
CA LYS A 140 11.61 -4.19 -7.70
C LYS A 140 13.05 -4.29 -7.25
N TRP A 141 13.23 -4.30 -5.92
CA TRP A 141 14.53 -4.30 -5.27
C TRP A 141 14.73 -5.56 -4.45
N THR A 142 15.95 -6.07 -4.41
CA THR A 142 16.38 -7.12 -3.50
C THR A 142 17.36 -6.51 -2.51
N ILE A 143 17.07 -6.61 -1.21
CA ILE A 143 17.80 -5.94 -0.15
C ILE A 143 18.19 -6.96 0.92
N ASP A 144 19.42 -6.92 1.39
CA ASP A 144 19.89 -7.74 2.51
C ASP A 144 19.24 -7.30 3.83
N ARG A 145 18.58 -8.23 4.52
CA ARG A 145 17.81 -7.94 5.75
C ARG A 145 18.66 -7.45 6.90
N LYS A 146 19.94 -7.80 6.91
CA LYS A 146 20.83 -7.50 8.03
C LYS A 146 21.61 -6.20 7.84
N THR A 147 22.00 -5.90 6.62
CA THR A 147 22.88 -4.76 6.31
C THR A 147 22.12 -3.63 5.66
N LEU A 148 20.90 -3.86 5.16
CA LEU A 148 20.12 -2.99 4.28
C LEU A 148 20.86 -2.66 2.96
N GLU A 149 21.85 -3.47 2.57
CA GLU A 149 22.53 -3.34 1.28
C GLU A 149 21.57 -3.71 0.14
N VAL A 150 21.44 -2.84 -0.85
CA VAL A 150 20.66 -3.08 -2.06
C VAL A 150 21.47 -3.93 -3.03
N LEU A 151 21.07 -5.19 -3.19
CA LEU A 151 21.79 -6.18 -3.97
C LEU A 151 21.43 -6.14 -5.46
N LYS A 152 20.16 -5.82 -5.78
CA LYS A 152 19.64 -5.78 -7.14
C LYS A 152 18.46 -4.83 -7.26
N GLY A 153 18.31 -4.19 -8.44
CA GLY A 153 17.14 -3.47 -8.87
C GLY A 153 16.72 -3.87 -10.29
N GLU A 154 15.42 -3.85 -10.58
CA GLU A 154 14.86 -4.10 -11.92
C GLU A 154 13.44 -3.52 -12.03
N ASP A 155 12.94 -3.27 -13.26
CA ASP A 155 11.52 -3.00 -13.46
C ASP A 155 10.71 -4.27 -13.15
N LEU A 156 9.60 -4.15 -12.40
CA LEU A 156 8.75 -5.30 -12.07
C LEU A 156 8.13 -5.92 -13.33
N THR A 157 7.67 -5.10 -14.27
CA THR A 157 7.06 -5.54 -15.54
C THR A 157 8.11 -5.56 -16.65
N PRO A 158 8.63 -6.74 -17.05
CA PRO A 158 9.87 -6.87 -17.85
C PRO A 158 9.68 -6.61 -19.34
N SER A 159 8.45 -6.54 -19.86
CA SER A 159 8.18 -6.23 -21.27
C SER A 159 6.70 -5.92 -21.52
N ALA A 160 6.40 -5.35 -22.68
CA ALA A 160 5.03 -5.09 -23.14
C ALA A 160 4.15 -6.36 -23.23
N ASN A 161 4.74 -7.54 -23.39
CA ASN A 161 4.01 -8.81 -23.42
C ASN A 161 3.50 -9.25 -22.04
N HIS A 162 3.88 -8.54 -20.99
CA HIS A 162 3.42 -8.77 -19.61
C HIS A 162 2.35 -7.76 -19.18
N VAL A 163 1.88 -6.90 -20.09
CA VAL A 163 0.80 -5.93 -19.79
C VAL A 163 -0.50 -6.39 -20.46
N PHE A 164 -1.56 -6.53 -19.67
CA PHE A 164 -2.87 -7.02 -20.09
C PHE A 164 -3.92 -5.93 -19.88
N LEU A 165 -4.42 -5.38 -20.97
CA LEU A 165 -5.39 -4.30 -21.03
C LEU A 165 -6.78 -4.86 -21.29
N TRP A 166 -7.78 -4.31 -20.64
CA TRP A 166 -9.18 -4.66 -20.86
C TRP A 166 -9.73 -3.98 -22.11
N ASP A 167 -10.21 -4.79 -23.06
CA ASP A 167 -11.00 -4.32 -24.21
C ASP A 167 -12.49 -4.40 -23.85
N SER A 168 -13.10 -3.26 -23.55
CA SER A 168 -14.51 -3.16 -23.19
C SER A 168 -15.45 -3.44 -24.35
N VAL A 169 -14.99 -3.38 -25.60
CA VAL A 169 -15.80 -3.67 -26.80
C VAL A 169 -15.98 -5.18 -26.96
N HIS A 170 -14.91 -5.93 -26.77
CA HIS A 170 -14.90 -7.39 -26.96
C HIS A 170 -15.04 -8.15 -25.64
N ASN A 171 -14.97 -7.49 -24.49
CA ASN A 171 -14.97 -8.07 -23.15
C ASN A 171 -13.87 -9.14 -22.98
N GLU A 172 -12.65 -8.80 -23.40
CA GLU A 172 -11.49 -9.67 -23.30
C GLU A 172 -10.22 -8.87 -22.98
N TYR A 173 -9.20 -9.54 -22.44
CA TYR A 173 -7.88 -8.94 -22.25
C TYR A 173 -7.07 -9.03 -23.53
N THR A 174 -6.34 -7.96 -23.82
CA THR A 174 -5.37 -7.86 -24.91
C THR A 174 -3.98 -7.55 -24.35
N GLN A 175 -2.96 -8.18 -24.91
CA GLN A 175 -1.57 -7.85 -24.57
C GLN A 175 -1.15 -6.57 -25.30
N GLY A 176 -0.41 -5.71 -24.61
CA GLY A 176 0.11 -4.49 -25.21
C GLY A 176 0.83 -3.63 -24.17
N THR A 177 1.36 -2.50 -24.61
CA THR A 177 1.93 -1.50 -23.72
C THR A 177 0.95 -0.37 -23.49
N THR A 178 1.08 0.28 -22.35
CA THR A 178 0.38 1.52 -22.01
C THR A 178 1.33 2.44 -21.24
N ARG A 179 1.05 3.72 -21.27
CA ARG A 179 1.66 4.67 -20.33
C ARG A 179 0.84 4.59 -19.05
N TRP A 180 1.48 4.26 -17.95
CA TRP A 180 0.93 4.48 -16.64
C TRP A 180 1.20 5.92 -16.19
N GLN A 181 0.31 6.46 -15.36
CA GLN A 181 0.41 7.82 -14.82
C GLN A 181 0.10 7.82 -13.34
N ARG A 182 0.89 8.57 -12.56
CA ARG A 182 0.68 8.73 -11.13
C ARG A 182 0.27 7.41 -10.46
N LEU A 183 1.19 6.49 -10.32
CA LEU A 183 1.04 5.33 -9.47
C LEU A 183 1.42 5.79 -8.06
N CYS A 184 0.41 6.21 -7.30
CA CYS A 184 0.54 6.72 -5.96
C CYS A 184 0.70 5.57 -4.95
N SER A 185 -0.09 5.49 -3.90
CA SER A 185 -0.02 4.44 -2.90
C SER A 185 -0.23 3.03 -3.48
N ALA A 186 0.12 2.01 -2.72
CA ALA A 186 0.00 0.62 -3.16
C ALA A 186 -0.22 -0.34 -1.98
N ASP A 187 -0.71 -1.54 -2.30
CA ASP A 187 -0.89 -2.61 -1.33
C ASP A 187 -0.26 -3.93 -1.80
N LEU A 188 0.60 -4.50 -0.99
CA LEU A 188 1.03 -5.89 -1.10
C LEU A 188 0.40 -6.71 0.03
N PRO A 189 -0.85 -7.15 -0.11
CA PRO A 189 -1.60 -7.70 0.99
C PRO A 189 -0.99 -8.99 1.53
N ALA A 190 -1.39 -9.33 2.77
CA ALA A 190 -1.12 -10.64 3.33
C ALA A 190 -1.66 -11.75 2.41
N GLU A 191 -0.98 -12.90 2.36
CA GLU A 191 -1.37 -14.03 1.49
C GLU A 191 -2.83 -14.47 1.71
N SER A 192 -3.33 -14.35 2.94
CA SER A 192 -4.72 -14.68 3.33
C SER A 192 -5.77 -13.86 2.59
N ALA A 193 -5.45 -12.64 2.18
CA ALA A 193 -6.35 -11.81 1.38
C ALA A 193 -6.76 -12.46 0.06
N LEU A 194 -5.82 -13.17 -0.58
CA LEU A 194 -6.00 -13.74 -1.93
C LEU A 194 -6.02 -15.27 -1.96
N PHE A 195 -5.65 -15.92 -0.84
CA PHE A 195 -5.71 -17.39 -0.71
C PHE A 195 -6.26 -17.78 0.65
N ALA A 196 -7.40 -18.45 0.67
CA ALA A 196 -8.03 -18.96 1.90
C ALA A 196 -8.84 -20.23 1.64
N LYS A 197 -8.87 -21.14 2.65
CA LYS A 197 -9.71 -22.35 2.61
C LYS A 197 -9.46 -23.22 1.35
N GLY A 198 -8.25 -23.14 0.75
CA GLY A 198 -7.86 -23.87 -0.46
C GLY A 198 -8.42 -23.29 -1.77
N LEU A 199 -8.86 -22.06 -1.74
CA LEU A 199 -9.32 -21.26 -2.88
C LEU A 199 -8.44 -20.03 -3.02
N GLY A 200 -8.33 -19.49 -4.25
CA GLY A 200 -7.52 -18.32 -4.52
C GLY A 200 -6.15 -18.66 -5.10
N THR A 201 -5.24 -17.69 -5.10
CA THR A 201 -3.86 -17.80 -5.59
C THR A 201 -2.86 -17.63 -4.46
N GLN A 202 -1.76 -18.37 -4.54
CA GLN A 202 -0.58 -18.20 -3.67
C GLN A 202 0.50 -17.33 -4.33
N GLU A 203 0.29 -16.92 -5.60
CA GLU A 203 1.15 -15.93 -6.22
C GLU A 203 0.85 -14.57 -5.57
N ARG A 204 1.88 -13.88 -5.10
CA ARG A 204 1.71 -12.54 -4.52
C ARG A 204 1.30 -11.56 -5.61
N ILE A 205 0.33 -10.74 -5.30
CA ILE A 205 -0.16 -9.67 -6.17
C ILE A 205 0.02 -8.35 -5.43
N PHE A 206 0.70 -7.41 -6.09
CA PHE A 206 0.84 -6.03 -5.69
C PHE A 206 -0.24 -5.22 -6.40
N PHE A 207 -1.02 -4.47 -5.65
CA PHE A 207 -2.07 -3.61 -6.17
C PHE A 207 -1.59 -2.17 -6.22
N ASP A 208 -1.91 -1.50 -7.31
CA ASP A 208 -1.77 -0.06 -7.46
C ASP A 208 -2.87 0.50 -8.37
N GLY A 209 -2.92 1.79 -8.49
CA GLY A 209 -3.85 2.48 -9.37
C GLY A 209 -3.25 3.73 -9.99
N GLU A 210 -3.89 4.22 -11.05
CA GLU A 210 -3.53 5.49 -11.67
C GLU A 210 -4.38 6.58 -11.02
N GLU A 211 -3.77 7.47 -10.28
CA GLU A 211 -4.40 8.59 -9.62
C GLU A 211 -4.59 9.76 -10.62
N VAL A 212 -5.51 9.57 -11.53
CA VAL A 212 -5.85 10.56 -12.56
C VAL A 212 -7.31 10.43 -13.01
N THR A 213 -7.96 11.56 -13.25
CA THR A 213 -9.32 11.65 -13.78
C THR A 213 -9.40 11.59 -15.31
N ASP A 214 -8.28 11.33 -16.01
CA ASP A 214 -8.24 11.19 -17.48
C ASP A 214 -9.08 9.98 -17.91
N PRO A 215 -10.02 10.14 -18.85
CA PRO A 215 -10.85 9.03 -19.35
C PRO A 215 -10.08 7.84 -19.95
N ALA A 216 -8.84 8.03 -20.37
CA ALA A 216 -7.98 6.97 -20.91
C ALA A 216 -7.17 6.23 -19.83
N SER A 217 -7.03 6.83 -18.65
CA SER A 217 -6.29 6.35 -17.48
C SER A 217 -7.25 6.14 -16.29
N GLY A 218 -6.82 6.29 -15.06
CA GLY A 218 -7.65 6.04 -13.88
C GLY A 218 -8.03 4.56 -13.78
N ARG A 219 -7.05 3.67 -13.84
CA ARG A 219 -7.21 2.21 -13.85
C ARG A 219 -6.52 1.60 -12.66
N ALA A 220 -7.18 0.65 -11.99
CA ALA A 220 -6.53 -0.23 -11.03
C ALA A 220 -5.78 -1.37 -11.71
N TRP A 221 -4.70 -1.83 -11.10
CA TRP A 221 -3.82 -2.86 -11.60
C TRP A 221 -3.55 -3.95 -10.56
N ALA A 222 -3.48 -5.20 -11.01
CA ALA A 222 -2.95 -6.33 -10.28
C ALA A 222 -1.61 -6.71 -10.89
N ARG A 223 -0.52 -6.54 -10.16
CA ARG A 223 0.82 -6.91 -10.61
C ARG A 223 1.27 -8.17 -9.92
N ILE A 224 1.48 -9.23 -10.69
CA ILE A 224 1.89 -10.52 -10.16
C ILE A 224 3.39 -10.49 -9.87
N VAL A 225 3.77 -10.73 -8.62
CA VAL A 225 5.15 -10.55 -8.14
C VAL A 225 5.92 -11.86 -8.11
N THR A 226 5.25 -12.95 -7.79
CA THR A 226 5.88 -14.27 -7.61
C THR A 226 5.25 -15.33 -8.50
N GLY A 227 5.89 -16.51 -8.59
CA GLY A 227 5.35 -17.64 -9.32
C GLY A 227 5.57 -17.59 -10.84
N PRO A 228 4.87 -18.45 -11.59
CA PRO A 228 5.02 -18.56 -13.04
C PRO A 228 4.59 -17.33 -13.84
N HIS A 229 3.73 -16.49 -13.26
CA HIS A 229 3.17 -15.29 -13.89
C HIS A 229 3.86 -14.00 -13.43
N ALA A 230 4.99 -14.13 -12.69
CA ALA A 230 5.71 -12.98 -12.16
C ALA A 230 6.07 -11.96 -13.25
N GLY A 231 5.81 -10.69 -12.98
CA GLY A 231 6.03 -9.57 -13.90
C GLY A 231 4.80 -9.19 -14.73
N GLU A 232 3.72 -9.97 -14.70
CA GLU A 232 2.48 -9.61 -15.38
C GLU A 232 1.75 -8.48 -14.64
N ALA A 233 1.22 -7.52 -15.39
CA ALA A 233 0.37 -6.43 -14.93
C ALA A 233 -1.01 -6.53 -15.60
N TRP A 234 -2.04 -6.72 -14.82
CA TRP A 234 -3.40 -6.92 -15.29
C TRP A 234 -4.30 -5.75 -14.86
N GLN A 235 -4.92 -5.08 -15.82
CA GLN A 235 -5.94 -4.09 -15.52
C GLN A 235 -7.13 -4.76 -14.80
N LEU A 236 -7.71 -4.08 -13.80
CA LEU A 236 -8.86 -4.55 -13.03
C LEU A 236 -10.14 -3.77 -13.40
N PRO A 237 -10.80 -4.07 -14.53
CA PRO A 237 -11.90 -3.24 -15.02
C PRO A 237 -13.15 -3.26 -14.11
N ARG A 238 -13.31 -4.27 -13.27
CA ARG A 238 -14.42 -4.36 -12.31
C ARG A 238 -14.26 -3.45 -11.09
N PHE A 239 -13.10 -2.82 -10.96
CA PHE A 239 -12.85 -1.84 -9.90
C PHE A 239 -13.31 -0.43 -10.32
N GLY A 240 -13.65 -0.23 -11.60
CA GLY A 240 -14.12 1.06 -12.13
C GLY A 240 -13.01 1.89 -12.74
N ARG A 241 -13.29 3.17 -12.90
CA ARG A 241 -12.42 4.21 -13.43
C ARG A 241 -12.40 5.35 -12.44
N LEU A 242 -11.38 5.40 -11.59
CA LEU A 242 -11.19 6.33 -10.48
C LEU A 242 -9.88 7.09 -10.63
N SER A 243 -9.71 8.13 -9.85
CA SER A 243 -8.40 8.67 -9.48
C SER A 243 -7.89 7.87 -8.29
N TYR A 244 -7.19 6.77 -8.56
CA TYR A 244 -6.84 5.82 -7.52
C TYR A 244 -5.72 6.33 -6.65
N GLU A 245 -6.04 6.62 -5.40
CA GLU A 245 -5.02 6.75 -4.37
C GLU A 245 -4.50 5.37 -3.97
N ASN A 246 -5.36 4.50 -3.45
CA ASN A 246 -4.94 3.14 -3.13
C ASN A 246 -6.02 2.08 -3.43
N VAL A 247 -5.57 0.82 -3.46
CA VAL A 247 -6.35 -0.40 -3.73
C VAL A 247 -6.01 -1.43 -2.66
N VAL A 248 -6.74 -1.44 -1.53
CA VAL A 248 -6.35 -2.10 -0.28
C VAL A 248 -7.16 -3.37 -0.03
N ALA A 249 -6.53 -4.54 -0.13
CA ALA A 249 -7.21 -5.83 0.02
C ALA A 249 -7.31 -6.28 1.48
N CYS A 250 -8.50 -6.72 1.88
CA CYS A 250 -8.77 -7.21 3.24
C CYS A 250 -8.00 -8.51 3.54
N PRO A 251 -7.15 -8.53 4.59
CA PRO A 251 -6.32 -9.69 4.94
C PRO A 251 -7.10 -10.85 5.57
N HIS A 252 -8.37 -10.66 5.96
CA HIS A 252 -9.16 -11.70 6.61
C HIS A 252 -9.29 -12.97 5.74
N PRO A 253 -8.96 -14.17 6.26
CA PRO A 253 -8.90 -15.41 5.48
C PRO A 253 -10.29 -16.00 5.18
N GLN A 254 -10.98 -15.47 4.18
CA GLN A 254 -12.33 -15.82 3.77
C GLN A 254 -12.45 -16.24 2.30
N GLN A 255 -13.62 -16.77 1.91
CA GLN A 255 -13.90 -17.10 0.51
C GLN A 255 -14.10 -15.87 -0.37
N LYS A 256 -14.64 -14.79 0.18
CA LYS A 256 -14.74 -13.51 -0.53
C LYS A 256 -13.37 -12.85 -0.65
N THR A 257 -13.20 -12.07 -1.70
CA THR A 257 -12.13 -11.10 -1.85
C THR A 257 -12.75 -9.74 -1.70
N VAL A 258 -12.40 -9.05 -0.63
CA VAL A 258 -12.89 -7.70 -0.33
C VAL A 258 -11.73 -6.74 -0.53
N VAL A 259 -11.95 -5.68 -1.30
CA VAL A 259 -10.92 -4.66 -1.59
C VAL A 259 -11.55 -3.29 -1.43
N VAL A 260 -10.96 -2.44 -0.60
CA VAL A 260 -11.34 -1.03 -0.49
C VAL A 260 -10.56 -0.23 -1.53
N LEU A 261 -11.24 0.68 -2.20
CA LEU A 261 -10.69 1.57 -3.21
C LEU A 261 -10.89 3.00 -2.73
N LEU A 262 -9.83 3.76 -2.74
CA LEU A 262 -9.81 5.15 -2.32
C LEU A 262 -9.64 6.01 -3.57
N ASP A 263 -10.57 6.95 -3.76
CA ASP A 263 -10.68 7.79 -4.95
C ASP A 263 -10.28 9.23 -4.59
N ASP A 264 -9.05 9.60 -4.90
CA ASP A 264 -8.59 10.99 -4.78
C ASP A 264 -8.86 11.77 -6.06
N ALA A 265 -10.11 12.21 -6.21
CA ALA A 265 -10.49 13.08 -7.30
C ALA A 265 -10.46 14.57 -6.87
N ASP A 266 -10.54 15.47 -7.84
CA ASP A 266 -10.36 16.93 -7.64
C ASP A 266 -11.42 17.61 -6.76
N LEU A 267 -12.53 16.93 -6.39
CA LEU A 267 -13.67 17.59 -5.77
C LEU A 267 -14.42 16.72 -4.76
N SER A 268 -14.68 17.30 -3.61
CA SER A 268 -15.54 16.73 -2.56
C SER A 268 -17.04 16.95 -2.80
N THR A 269 -17.46 17.54 -3.93
CA THR A 269 -18.88 17.86 -4.16
C THR A 269 -19.34 17.61 -5.59
N ALA A 270 -20.56 17.11 -5.78
CA ALA A 270 -21.20 16.93 -7.08
C ALA A 270 -21.61 18.26 -7.79
N ALA A 271 -21.37 19.41 -7.17
CA ALA A 271 -21.80 20.70 -7.72
C ALA A 271 -20.97 21.16 -8.92
N SER A 272 -19.79 20.59 -9.13
CA SER A 272 -18.95 20.91 -10.29
C SER A 272 -19.39 20.12 -11.52
N THR A 273 -19.48 20.80 -12.64
CA THR A 273 -19.73 20.18 -13.96
C THR A 273 -18.43 19.79 -14.67
N THR A 274 -17.26 20.09 -14.09
CA THR A 274 -15.94 19.92 -14.71
C THR A 274 -15.00 19.01 -13.94
N GLY A 275 -15.28 18.74 -12.66
CA GLY A 275 -14.49 17.81 -11.83
C GLY A 275 -15.28 16.57 -11.44
N PHE A 276 -14.64 15.68 -10.73
CA PHE A 276 -15.19 14.44 -10.19
C PHE A 276 -15.13 14.53 -8.66
N PRO A 277 -16.23 14.18 -7.95
CA PRO A 277 -16.16 14.00 -6.50
C PRO A 277 -15.29 12.80 -6.13
N SER A 278 -14.89 12.76 -4.87
CA SER A 278 -14.05 11.73 -4.28
C SER A 278 -14.88 10.83 -3.37
N GLU A 279 -14.80 9.53 -3.56
CA GLU A 279 -15.58 8.55 -2.82
C GLU A 279 -14.72 7.36 -2.35
N VAL A 280 -15.30 6.56 -1.46
CA VAL A 280 -14.74 5.27 -1.05
C VAL A 280 -15.60 4.14 -1.59
N TYR A 281 -14.96 3.17 -2.23
CA TYR A 281 -15.63 2.01 -2.82
C TYR A 281 -15.15 0.71 -2.19
N VAL A 282 -15.97 -0.32 -2.31
CA VAL A 282 -15.66 -1.68 -1.84
C VAL A 282 -15.97 -2.68 -2.96
N TYR A 283 -14.93 -3.31 -3.47
CA TYR A 283 -15.09 -4.44 -4.39
C TYR A 283 -15.29 -5.73 -3.60
N VAL A 284 -16.25 -6.56 -4.03
CA VAL A 284 -16.52 -7.87 -3.43
C VAL A 284 -16.54 -8.93 -4.51
N GLY A 285 -15.50 -9.75 -4.55
CA GLY A 285 -15.35 -10.90 -5.43
C GLY A 285 -15.41 -12.24 -4.69
N THR A 286 -15.14 -13.33 -5.40
CA THR A 286 -15.14 -14.68 -4.83
C THR A 286 -13.94 -15.47 -5.31
N LYS A 287 -13.09 -15.92 -4.37
CA LYS A 287 -11.96 -16.80 -4.63
C LYS A 287 -12.44 -18.12 -5.24
N GLN A 288 -11.69 -18.65 -6.19
CA GLN A 288 -12.05 -19.89 -6.89
C GLN A 288 -10.84 -20.80 -7.12
N LYS A 289 -11.13 -22.05 -7.52
CA LYS A 289 -10.08 -23.00 -7.95
C LYS A 289 -9.85 -22.88 -9.46
N GLY A 290 -8.58 -22.81 -9.83
CA GLY A 290 -8.16 -22.84 -11.23
C GLY A 290 -8.46 -21.53 -11.98
N GLY A 291 -7.89 -21.41 -13.15
CA GLY A 291 -7.83 -20.18 -13.92
C GLY A 291 -6.51 -19.44 -13.70
N HIS A 292 -6.42 -18.23 -14.25
CA HIS A 292 -5.29 -17.33 -14.03
C HIS A 292 -5.28 -16.79 -12.58
N PRO A 293 -4.14 -16.41 -11.99
CA PRO A 293 -4.07 -15.90 -10.60
C PRO A 293 -5.11 -14.82 -10.27
N ILE A 294 -5.35 -13.85 -11.18
CA ILE A 294 -6.38 -12.81 -10.94
C ILE A 294 -7.80 -13.37 -10.90
N GLU A 295 -8.09 -14.45 -11.66
CA GLU A 295 -9.37 -15.15 -11.61
C GLU A 295 -9.48 -15.98 -10.33
N GLN A 296 -8.41 -16.71 -9.98
CA GLN A 296 -8.35 -17.48 -8.74
C GLN A 296 -8.57 -16.58 -7.52
N ALA A 297 -7.93 -15.41 -7.50
CA ALA A 297 -8.09 -14.41 -6.44
C ALA A 297 -9.48 -13.77 -6.39
N GLY A 298 -10.36 -14.04 -7.36
CA GLY A 298 -11.71 -13.46 -7.39
C GLY A 298 -11.76 -12.00 -7.84
N LEU A 299 -10.72 -11.50 -8.53
CA LEU A 299 -10.63 -10.10 -8.97
C LEU A 299 -11.43 -9.80 -10.25
N THR A 300 -11.98 -10.82 -10.90
CA THR A 300 -12.67 -10.71 -12.20
C THR A 300 -14.15 -11.06 -12.17
N ASN A 301 -14.71 -11.44 -11.03
CA ASN A 301 -16.05 -12.01 -10.91
C ASN A 301 -16.98 -11.29 -9.91
N GLY A 302 -16.49 -10.21 -9.27
CA GLY A 302 -17.19 -9.47 -8.22
C GLY A 302 -18.05 -8.32 -8.74
N SER A 303 -18.66 -7.63 -7.79
CA SER A 303 -19.38 -6.36 -7.97
C SER A 303 -18.69 -5.25 -7.18
N LEU A 304 -18.83 -4.03 -7.65
CA LEU A 304 -18.40 -2.84 -6.96
C LEU A 304 -19.55 -2.25 -6.15
N TYR A 305 -19.24 -1.76 -4.97
CA TYR A 305 -20.16 -1.09 -4.07
C TYR A 305 -19.58 0.26 -3.68
N GLY A 306 -20.43 1.27 -3.52
CA GLY A 306 -20.02 2.57 -2.99
C GLY A 306 -20.51 2.77 -1.55
N VAL A 307 -19.72 3.47 -0.76
CA VAL A 307 -20.05 3.81 0.63
C VAL A 307 -21.11 4.91 0.67
N GLN A 308 -22.19 4.65 1.40
CA GLN A 308 -23.25 5.61 1.66
C GLN A 308 -23.43 5.77 3.16
N ILE A 309 -23.49 6.99 3.65
CA ILE A 309 -23.73 7.27 5.07
C ILE A 309 -25.18 7.72 5.30
N SER A 310 -25.73 7.30 6.43
CA SER A 310 -26.99 7.83 6.93
C SER A 310 -26.87 8.26 8.40
N VAL A 311 -27.45 9.40 8.72
CA VAL A 311 -27.57 9.92 10.09
C VAL A 311 -29.05 10.03 10.44
N ASN A 312 -29.46 9.37 11.54
CA ASN A 312 -30.87 9.28 11.93
C ASN A 312 -31.80 8.75 10.79
N GLY A 313 -31.26 7.85 9.94
CA GLY A 313 -31.98 7.26 8.83
C GLY A 313 -32.15 8.18 7.61
N GLN A 314 -31.46 9.31 7.55
CA GLN A 314 -31.41 10.19 6.39
C GLN A 314 -30.03 10.07 5.71
N PRO A 315 -29.98 9.88 4.37
CA PRO A 315 -28.73 9.87 3.62
C PRO A 315 -27.99 11.21 3.76
N VAL A 316 -26.69 11.17 3.89
CA VAL A 316 -25.80 12.33 3.93
C VAL A 316 -24.75 12.15 2.82
N PRO A 317 -24.93 12.81 1.68
CA PRO A 317 -24.04 12.62 0.54
C PRO A 317 -22.77 13.48 0.57
N GLU A 318 -22.70 14.50 1.44
CA GLU A 318 -21.55 15.42 1.51
C GLU A 318 -20.89 15.34 2.89
N GLU A 319 -19.56 15.24 2.93
CA GLU A 319 -18.80 15.29 4.18
C GLU A 319 -19.08 16.58 4.96
N SER A 320 -19.17 17.73 4.28
CA SER A 320 -19.47 19.02 4.89
C SER A 320 -20.80 19.02 5.66
N ASP A 321 -21.79 18.24 5.20
CA ASP A 321 -23.08 18.12 5.86
C ASP A 321 -23.00 17.33 7.16
N LEU A 322 -22.07 16.37 7.26
CA LEU A 322 -21.81 15.64 8.51
C LEU A 322 -21.40 16.60 9.63
N PHE A 323 -20.57 17.60 9.34
CA PHE A 323 -20.08 18.57 10.33
C PHE A 323 -21.10 19.68 10.61
N GLY A 324 -21.85 20.11 9.61
CA GLY A 324 -22.99 21.03 9.80
C GLY A 324 -24.09 20.42 10.64
N LEU A 325 -24.25 19.13 10.59
CA LEU A 325 -25.23 18.36 11.35
C LEU A 325 -24.87 18.24 12.85
N GLY A 326 -23.58 18.33 13.20
CA GLY A 326 -23.07 18.09 14.56
C GLY A 326 -23.64 19.01 15.66
N THR A 327 -24.23 20.13 15.28
CA THR A 327 -24.84 21.08 16.24
C THR A 327 -26.36 20.97 16.37
N SER A 328 -27.06 20.34 15.43
CA SER A 328 -28.53 20.30 15.41
C SER A 328 -29.14 18.96 14.96
N SER A 329 -28.39 18.04 14.38
CA SER A 329 -28.94 16.80 13.82
C SER A 329 -28.50 15.51 14.51
N GLY A 330 -27.54 15.58 15.44
CA GLY A 330 -27.08 14.44 16.23
C GLY A 330 -25.93 13.62 15.65
N PHE A 331 -25.25 14.06 14.59
CA PHE A 331 -23.96 13.48 14.22
C PHE A 331 -22.88 14.02 15.16
N ILE A 332 -22.25 13.13 15.91
CA ILE A 332 -21.18 13.41 16.89
C ILE A 332 -19.89 12.70 16.52
N GLY A 333 -19.54 12.68 15.22
CA GLY A 333 -18.35 12.01 14.70
C GLY A 333 -18.55 10.53 14.41
N ALA A 334 -19.77 9.98 14.50
CA ALA A 334 -20.06 8.58 14.19
C ALA A 334 -21.44 8.42 13.52
N GLY A 335 -21.55 7.44 12.63
CA GLY A 335 -22.77 7.14 11.89
C GLY A 335 -22.83 5.68 11.43
N ARG A 336 -23.86 5.34 10.65
CA ARG A 336 -23.96 4.05 9.96
C ARG A 336 -23.62 4.25 8.50
N PHE A 337 -22.78 3.35 7.96
CA PHE A 337 -22.64 3.24 6.52
C PHE A 337 -23.37 2.00 5.98
N SER A 338 -23.76 2.09 4.73
CA SER A 338 -24.27 0.98 3.92
C SER A 338 -23.47 0.93 2.63
N LEU A 339 -23.48 -0.24 1.98
CA LEU A 339 -22.84 -0.43 0.68
C LEU A 339 -23.92 -0.49 -0.42
N THR A 340 -23.92 0.50 -1.31
CA THR A 340 -24.81 0.53 -2.46
C THR A 340 -24.19 -0.20 -3.63
N ASN A 341 -24.85 -1.25 -4.12
CA ASN A 341 -24.31 -2.09 -5.19
C ASN A 341 -24.40 -1.39 -6.55
N LEU A 342 -23.24 -1.11 -7.16
CA LEU A 342 -23.09 -0.56 -8.50
C LEU A 342 -22.97 -1.65 -9.59
N GLY A 343 -22.78 -2.92 -9.17
CA GLY A 343 -22.72 -4.07 -10.08
C GLY A 343 -21.39 -4.25 -10.79
N ASP A 344 -21.49 -4.66 -12.06
CA ASP A 344 -20.35 -4.81 -12.98
C ASP A 344 -20.12 -3.49 -13.73
N VAL A 345 -19.07 -2.78 -13.35
CA VAL A 345 -18.71 -1.47 -13.91
C VAL A 345 -17.64 -1.54 -15.01
N SER A 346 -17.23 -2.74 -15.42
CA SER A 346 -16.08 -3.00 -16.31
C SER A 346 -16.10 -2.21 -17.63
N ASN A 347 -17.27 -1.87 -18.11
CA ASN A 347 -17.46 -1.23 -19.41
C ASN A 347 -18.00 0.20 -19.33
N LEU A 348 -18.06 0.76 -18.12
CA LEU A 348 -18.42 2.15 -17.93
C LEU A 348 -17.23 3.05 -18.28
N THR A 349 -17.51 4.18 -18.92
CA THR A 349 -16.55 5.28 -19.00
C THR A 349 -16.47 5.97 -17.66
N THR A 350 -15.38 6.71 -17.39
CA THR A 350 -15.20 7.50 -16.15
C THR A 350 -16.45 8.33 -15.85
N ARG A 351 -16.98 9.08 -16.82
CA ARG A 351 -18.21 9.91 -16.62
C ARG A 351 -19.46 9.08 -16.32
N GLN A 352 -19.64 7.94 -16.98
CA GLN A 352 -20.80 7.07 -16.71
C GLN A 352 -20.71 6.42 -15.32
N PHE A 353 -19.51 6.09 -14.90
CA PHE A 353 -19.26 5.54 -13.59
C PHE A 353 -19.59 6.59 -12.52
N GLU A 354 -19.07 7.80 -12.67
CA GLU A 354 -19.33 8.93 -11.81
C GLU A 354 -20.83 9.29 -11.73
N ASP A 355 -21.52 9.36 -12.88
CA ASP A 355 -22.97 9.59 -12.92
C ASP A 355 -23.75 8.52 -12.13
N ALA A 356 -23.28 7.28 -12.13
CA ALA A 356 -23.87 6.18 -11.35
C ALA A 356 -23.63 6.38 -9.84
N SER A 357 -22.44 6.80 -9.44
CA SER A 357 -22.07 7.09 -8.04
C SER A 357 -22.89 8.24 -7.47
N ILE A 358 -23.02 9.33 -8.22
CA ILE A 358 -23.86 10.48 -7.85
C ILE A 358 -25.35 10.04 -7.73
N ALA A 359 -25.86 9.29 -8.71
CA ALA A 359 -27.25 8.80 -8.69
C ALA A 359 -27.52 7.84 -7.53
N ALA A 360 -26.51 7.09 -7.09
CA ALA A 360 -26.56 6.22 -5.92
C ALA A 360 -26.53 7.01 -4.58
N GLY A 361 -26.19 8.28 -4.60
CA GLY A 361 -26.07 9.14 -3.41
C GLY A 361 -24.95 8.69 -2.47
N LEU A 362 -23.80 8.34 -3.03
CA LEU A 362 -22.62 7.95 -2.27
C LEU A 362 -22.08 9.13 -1.47
N LEU A 363 -21.34 8.82 -0.40
CA LEU A 363 -20.67 9.83 0.40
C LEU A 363 -19.48 10.40 -0.37
N ARG A 364 -19.46 11.70 -0.56
CA ARG A 364 -18.35 12.46 -1.12
C ARG A 364 -17.49 13.01 0.00
N LEU A 365 -16.21 12.76 -0.08
CA LEU A 365 -15.19 13.09 0.91
C LEU A 365 -14.20 14.13 0.37
N GLY A 366 -13.47 14.76 1.25
CA GLY A 366 -12.39 15.69 0.89
C GLY A 366 -11.09 14.95 0.67
N HIS A 367 -10.88 14.40 -0.51
CA HIS A 367 -9.68 13.65 -0.90
C HIS A 367 -9.42 12.46 0.04
N PRO A 368 -10.09 11.30 -0.16
CA PRO A 368 -9.69 10.04 0.49
C PRO A 368 -8.34 9.58 -0.06
N GLU A 369 -7.37 9.61 0.81
CA GLU A 369 -6.02 9.13 0.53
C GLU A 369 -5.86 7.67 0.98
N ASP A 370 -4.72 7.30 1.48
CA ASP A 370 -4.42 5.93 1.84
C ASP A 370 -5.23 5.40 3.05
N GLY A 371 -5.19 4.08 3.23
CA GLY A 371 -5.84 3.38 4.34
C GLY A 371 -5.27 1.98 4.57
N ALA A 372 -5.58 1.43 5.74
CA ALA A 372 -5.11 0.12 6.13
C ALA A 372 -6.17 -0.66 6.92
N TRP A 373 -6.17 -1.99 6.76
CA TRP A 373 -6.91 -2.90 7.62
C TRP A 373 -6.18 -3.12 8.93
N ASP A 374 -6.92 -3.23 10.04
CA ASP A 374 -6.34 -3.60 11.33
C ASP A 374 -5.78 -5.03 11.25
N PRO A 375 -4.47 -5.24 11.40
CA PRO A 375 -3.88 -6.57 11.30
C PRO A 375 -4.05 -7.40 12.58
N ARG A 376 -4.54 -6.80 13.68
CA ARG A 376 -4.66 -7.45 14.97
C ARG A 376 -5.78 -8.48 14.97
N LYS A 377 -5.57 -9.55 15.71
CA LYS A 377 -6.57 -10.58 15.91
C LYS A 377 -7.86 -10.01 16.50
N ASP A 378 -9.01 -10.48 16.00
CA ASP A 378 -10.36 -10.06 16.42
C ASP A 378 -10.73 -8.61 16.01
N HIS A 379 -9.91 -7.96 15.16
CA HIS A 379 -10.17 -6.65 14.55
C HIS A 379 -10.38 -6.72 13.02
N ASP A 380 -10.63 -7.90 12.48
CA ASP A 380 -10.78 -8.16 11.03
C ASP A 380 -11.85 -7.29 10.34
N ASN A 381 -12.73 -6.66 11.11
CA ASN A 381 -13.81 -5.82 10.61
C ASN A 381 -13.43 -4.32 10.46
N ASP A 382 -12.25 -3.93 10.90
CA ASP A 382 -11.86 -2.52 11.01
C ASP A 382 -10.93 -2.12 9.86
N PHE A 383 -11.34 -1.10 9.12
CA PHE A 383 -10.55 -0.42 8.10
C PHE A 383 -10.41 1.05 8.47
N TYR A 384 -9.19 1.56 8.42
CA TYR A 384 -8.85 2.95 8.70
C TYR A 384 -8.39 3.61 7.42
N PHE A 385 -8.75 4.87 7.22
CA PHE A 385 -8.30 5.68 6.08
C PHE A 385 -8.24 7.15 6.47
N VAL A 386 -7.50 7.93 5.71
CA VAL A 386 -7.37 9.36 5.91
C VAL A 386 -8.03 10.15 4.79
N THR A 387 -8.35 11.41 5.08
CA THR A 387 -8.75 12.40 4.08
C THR A 387 -7.88 13.64 4.24
N THR A 388 -7.23 14.02 3.15
CA THR A 388 -6.29 15.16 3.12
C THR A 388 -6.99 16.50 3.15
N ALA A 389 -8.10 16.63 2.44
CA ALA A 389 -8.89 17.84 2.27
C ALA A 389 -8.08 19.04 1.69
N ASP A 390 -7.45 19.88 2.51
CA ASP A 390 -6.66 21.06 2.09
C ASP A 390 -5.82 21.52 3.27
N ILE A 391 -4.70 22.18 3.03
CA ILE A 391 -3.78 22.67 4.07
C ILE A 391 -4.45 23.55 5.14
N ASN A 392 -5.55 24.21 4.80
CA ASN A 392 -6.29 25.10 5.69
C ASN A 392 -7.61 24.51 6.22
N THR A 393 -7.98 23.32 5.76
CA THR A 393 -9.16 22.59 6.19
C THR A 393 -8.79 21.41 7.07
N ASN A 394 -9.79 20.79 7.69
CA ASN A 394 -9.53 19.69 8.61
C ASN A 394 -9.37 18.38 7.81
N CYS A 395 -8.16 17.87 7.73
CA CYS A 395 -7.92 16.49 7.35
C CYS A 395 -8.27 15.54 8.49
N ARG A 396 -8.63 14.31 8.20
CA ARG A 396 -9.22 13.42 9.19
C ARG A 396 -8.68 12.00 9.11
N LEU A 397 -8.67 11.32 10.28
CA LEU A 397 -8.54 9.87 10.35
C LEU A 397 -9.94 9.28 10.59
N TRP A 398 -10.35 8.37 9.72
CA TRP A 398 -11.63 7.67 9.75
C TRP A 398 -11.45 6.20 10.10
N ARG A 399 -12.50 5.59 10.69
CA ARG A 399 -12.63 4.13 10.80
C ARG A 399 -13.96 3.68 10.19
N LEU A 400 -13.90 2.72 9.27
CA LEU A 400 -15.03 1.90 8.87
C LEU A 400 -14.96 0.59 9.66
N ARG A 401 -15.96 0.31 10.47
CA ARG A 401 -16.12 -0.99 11.15
C ARG A 401 -17.28 -1.72 10.54
N PHE A 402 -16.98 -2.76 9.76
CA PHE A 402 -18.00 -3.63 9.17
C PHE A 402 -18.72 -4.41 10.27
N ASP A 403 -20.03 -4.65 10.11
CA ASP A 403 -20.78 -5.50 11.04
C ASP A 403 -20.29 -6.96 10.96
N ASP A 404 -19.90 -7.41 9.77
CA ASP A 404 -19.36 -8.73 9.47
C ASP A 404 -18.60 -8.68 8.14
N ILE A 405 -17.27 -8.80 8.17
CA ILE A 405 -16.46 -8.74 6.95
C ILE A 405 -16.64 -9.95 6.04
N GLU A 406 -17.16 -11.08 6.52
CA GLU A 406 -17.59 -12.18 5.65
C GLU A 406 -18.90 -11.83 4.89
N HIS A 407 -19.61 -10.79 5.33
CA HIS A 407 -20.83 -10.23 4.74
C HIS A 407 -20.75 -8.69 4.63
N PRO A 408 -19.76 -8.14 3.89
CA PRO A 408 -19.52 -6.69 3.85
C PRO A 408 -20.72 -5.90 3.33
N GLU A 409 -21.59 -6.53 2.54
CA GLU A 409 -22.85 -5.95 2.06
C GLU A 409 -23.81 -5.52 3.17
N ASN A 410 -23.61 -5.96 4.40
CA ASN A 410 -24.40 -5.54 5.56
C ASN A 410 -24.04 -4.11 6.02
N GLY A 411 -22.89 -3.56 5.53
CA GLY A 411 -22.39 -2.27 5.98
C GLY A 411 -21.80 -2.32 7.38
N GLY A 412 -21.88 -1.19 8.11
CA GLY A 412 -21.25 -1.12 9.41
C GLY A 412 -21.40 0.26 10.05
N THR A 413 -20.46 0.62 10.91
CA THR A 413 -20.33 1.95 11.50
C THR A 413 -19.14 2.69 10.91
N ILE A 414 -19.28 4.01 10.74
CA ILE A 414 -18.20 4.91 10.38
C ILE A 414 -18.00 5.91 11.49
N GLU A 415 -16.77 6.20 11.85
CA GLU A 415 -16.46 7.24 12.83
C GLU A 415 -15.17 7.99 12.48
N ILE A 416 -15.06 9.20 13.03
CA ILE A 416 -13.91 10.08 12.92
C ILE A 416 -13.09 9.96 14.21
N LEU A 417 -11.84 9.57 14.08
CA LEU A 417 -10.90 9.44 15.19
C LEU A 417 -10.08 10.72 15.40
N LEU A 418 -9.60 11.33 14.29
CA LEU A 418 -8.95 12.64 14.31
C LEU A 418 -9.75 13.61 13.44
N LYS A 419 -9.95 14.83 13.94
CA LYS A 419 -10.84 15.83 13.32
C LYS A 419 -10.13 16.89 12.50
N GLY A 420 -8.77 16.94 12.62
CA GLY A 420 -7.93 17.89 11.91
C GLY A 420 -7.58 19.16 12.71
N ASP A 421 -7.97 19.27 13.98
CA ASP A 421 -7.58 20.35 14.87
C ASP A 421 -6.45 19.97 15.87
N GLU A 422 -5.98 18.72 15.81
CA GLU A 422 -4.94 18.17 16.68
C GLU A 422 -3.51 18.56 16.27
N GLY A 423 -3.36 19.24 15.13
CA GLY A 423 -2.07 19.82 14.70
C GLY A 423 -1.49 19.21 13.43
N HIS A 424 -1.96 18.04 12.99
CA HIS A 424 -1.63 17.45 11.69
C HIS A 424 -2.29 18.22 10.53
N ARG A 425 -1.76 18.02 9.33
CA ARG A 425 -2.28 18.60 8.09
C ARG A 425 -2.05 17.62 6.95
N MET A 426 -3.02 17.59 6.02
CA MET A 426 -2.88 16.88 4.76
C MET A 426 -2.24 15.50 4.96
N LEU A 427 -2.95 14.64 5.73
CA LEU A 427 -2.56 13.26 5.93
C LEU A 427 -2.74 12.52 4.60
N ASP A 428 -1.77 11.70 4.26
CA ASP A 428 -1.68 11.01 2.99
C ASP A 428 -1.52 9.50 3.19
N ASN A 429 -0.30 8.99 3.38
CA ASN A 429 -0.07 7.56 3.51
C ASN A 429 -0.28 7.04 4.93
N VAL A 430 -0.70 5.77 5.04
CA VAL A 430 -1.10 5.14 6.31
C VAL A 430 -0.65 3.70 6.39
N THR A 431 -0.10 3.32 7.54
CA THR A 431 0.10 1.90 7.90
C THR A 431 -0.34 1.62 9.32
N ILE A 432 -0.68 0.36 9.61
CA ILE A 432 -1.04 -0.11 10.97
C ILE A 432 -0.18 -1.32 11.31
N ASP A 433 0.51 -1.25 12.44
CA ASP A 433 1.28 -2.39 12.92
C ASP A 433 0.43 -3.40 13.74
N GLY A 434 1.00 -4.56 14.01
CA GLY A 434 0.37 -5.60 14.80
C GLY A 434 0.06 -5.24 16.27
N HIS A 435 0.40 -4.03 16.70
CA HIS A 435 0.22 -3.51 18.07
C HIS A 435 -0.81 -2.38 18.16
N GLY A 436 -1.46 -2.03 17.04
CA GLY A 436 -2.50 -0.99 17.00
C GLY A 436 -1.97 0.42 16.92
N ARG A 437 -0.73 0.59 16.44
CA ARG A 437 -0.17 1.91 16.14
C ARG A 437 -0.41 2.22 14.66
N ILE A 438 -1.12 3.30 14.41
CA ILE A 438 -1.32 3.86 13.06
C ILE A 438 -0.24 4.92 12.85
N LEU A 439 0.60 4.73 11.83
CA LEU A 439 1.52 5.77 11.38
C LEU A 439 0.91 6.44 10.15
N MET A 440 1.01 7.76 10.11
CA MET A 440 0.42 8.59 9.05
C MET A 440 1.41 9.67 8.63
N ASP A 441 1.58 9.81 7.34
CA ASP A 441 2.47 10.78 6.73
C ASP A 441 1.70 12.02 6.29
N GLU A 442 2.36 13.20 6.24
CA GLU A 442 1.82 14.43 5.68
C GLU A 442 2.36 14.69 4.28
N ASP A 443 1.48 15.07 3.36
CA ASP A 443 1.83 15.78 2.12
C ASP A 443 1.28 17.23 2.14
N PRO A 444 2.01 18.21 2.69
CA PRO A 444 1.56 19.59 2.72
C PRO A 444 1.64 20.29 1.36
N GLY A 445 2.16 19.62 0.32
CA GLY A 445 2.43 20.22 -0.97
C GLY A 445 3.45 21.37 -0.91
N ASN A 446 3.55 22.15 -1.97
CA ASN A 446 4.47 23.29 -2.08
C ASN A 446 4.17 24.40 -1.04
N ASN A 447 4.67 24.25 0.17
CA ASN A 447 4.30 25.04 1.33
C ASN A 447 5.48 25.16 2.33
N ALA A 448 5.46 26.18 3.15
CA ALA A 448 6.51 26.42 4.16
C ALA A 448 6.39 25.50 5.41
N ARG A 449 5.34 24.69 5.51
CA ARG A 449 5.22 23.68 6.56
C ARG A 449 6.15 22.52 6.22
N VAL A 450 7.08 22.23 7.08
CA VAL A 450 7.87 21.00 7.00
C VAL A 450 6.95 19.82 7.32
N SER A 451 6.86 18.86 6.41
CA SER A 451 6.05 17.65 6.52
C SER A 451 6.44 16.79 7.72
N LYS A 452 5.49 16.08 8.30
CA LYS A 452 5.63 15.33 9.55
C LYS A 452 5.08 13.92 9.41
N ILE A 453 5.54 13.03 10.32
CA ILE A 453 4.98 11.71 10.52
C ILE A 453 4.36 11.65 11.92
N TRP A 454 3.13 11.16 11.97
CA TRP A 454 2.32 11.06 13.16
C TRP A 454 2.05 9.60 13.52
N LEU A 455 1.98 9.32 14.81
CA LEU A 455 1.53 8.05 15.36
C LEU A 455 0.23 8.27 16.13
N TYR A 456 -0.80 7.50 15.82
CA TYR A 456 -2.03 7.38 16.59
C TYR A 456 -2.15 5.94 17.11
N HIS A 457 -2.32 5.79 18.44
CA HIS A 457 -2.52 4.47 19.04
C HIS A 457 -4.01 4.20 19.24
N ILE A 458 -4.53 3.15 18.63
CA ILE A 458 -5.96 2.86 18.54
C ILE A 458 -6.62 2.70 19.92
N ASP A 459 -5.96 2.04 20.87
CA ASP A 459 -6.55 1.67 22.15
C ASP A 459 -6.39 2.76 23.22
N THR A 460 -5.31 3.54 23.16
CA THR A 460 -5.03 4.63 24.12
C THR A 460 -5.48 6.00 23.62
N GLU A 461 -5.77 6.12 22.32
CA GLU A 461 -6.08 7.38 21.62
C GLU A 461 -4.93 8.42 21.73
N GLU A 462 -3.72 7.96 22.05
CA GLU A 462 -2.54 8.82 22.10
C GLU A 462 -2.13 9.23 20.69
N PHE A 463 -1.83 10.53 20.49
CA PHE A 463 -1.46 11.09 19.20
C PHE A 463 -0.16 11.88 19.31
N ILE A 464 0.88 11.46 18.58
CA ILE A 464 2.26 11.92 18.77
C ILE A 464 2.90 12.26 17.42
N GLU A 465 3.61 13.40 17.32
CA GLU A 465 4.56 13.66 16.24
C GLU A 465 5.82 12.82 16.47
N VAL A 466 6.03 11.78 15.66
CA VAL A 466 7.19 10.89 15.80
C VAL A 466 8.38 11.33 14.98
N ALA A 467 8.16 11.96 13.83
CA ALA A 467 9.21 12.42 12.94
C ALA A 467 8.80 13.65 12.11
N ARG A 468 9.77 14.24 11.43
CA ARG A 468 9.55 15.30 10.45
C ARG A 468 10.67 15.30 9.41
N HIS A 469 10.43 15.96 8.31
CA HIS A 469 11.44 16.19 7.31
C HIS A 469 12.59 17.01 7.86
N ASN A 470 13.79 16.72 7.39
CA ASN A 470 15.02 17.35 7.89
C ASN A 470 15.11 18.80 7.41
N PRO A 471 15.01 19.81 8.32
CA PRO A 471 15.07 21.22 7.92
C PRO A 471 16.38 21.62 7.21
N LYS A 472 17.43 20.81 7.33
CA LYS A 472 18.65 21.02 6.55
C LYS A 472 18.39 21.05 5.05
N PHE A 473 17.44 20.22 4.56
CA PHE A 473 17.11 20.04 3.16
C PHE A 473 15.82 20.75 2.74
N PHE A 474 14.85 20.91 3.66
CA PHE A 474 13.48 21.32 3.34
C PHE A 474 13.06 22.64 4.00
N ASP A 475 13.89 23.27 4.82
CA ASP A 475 13.68 24.65 5.27
C ASP A 475 14.47 25.61 4.37
N PRO A 476 13.86 26.71 3.85
CA PRO A 476 14.57 27.68 3.03
C PRO A 476 15.84 28.27 3.64
N THR A 477 16.00 28.18 4.95
CA THR A 477 17.21 28.61 5.68
C THR A 477 18.21 27.46 5.90
N GLY A 478 17.88 26.25 5.49
CA GLY A 478 18.70 25.05 5.63
C GLY A 478 20.00 25.12 4.86
N SER A 479 21.08 24.54 5.41
CA SER A 479 22.42 24.61 4.82
C SER A 479 22.59 23.85 3.50
N ALA A 480 21.66 22.92 3.19
CA ALA A 480 21.62 22.13 1.96
C ALA A 480 20.21 22.16 1.34
N PHE A 481 19.52 23.27 1.44
CA PHE A 481 18.15 23.43 0.99
C PHE A 481 17.92 22.93 -0.44
N ILE A 482 16.88 22.09 -0.63
CA ILE A 482 16.49 21.50 -1.91
C ILE A 482 15.17 22.11 -2.40
N THR A 483 14.11 21.96 -1.61
CA THR A 483 12.73 22.36 -1.95
C THR A 483 11.92 22.58 -0.67
N VAL A 484 10.74 23.19 -0.77
CA VAL A 484 9.65 23.21 0.23
C VAL A 484 8.47 22.36 -0.22
N ASP A 485 8.71 21.51 -1.18
CA ASP A 485 7.75 20.61 -1.80
C ASP A 485 8.27 19.19 -1.58
N GLU A 486 8.20 18.77 -0.34
CA GLU A 486 8.60 17.43 0.12
C GLU A 486 7.41 16.69 0.69
N GLU A 487 7.42 15.39 0.53
CA GLU A 487 6.38 14.49 0.95
C GLU A 487 6.97 13.21 1.52
N SER A 488 6.39 12.65 2.58
CA SER A 488 6.65 11.26 2.99
C SER A 488 5.57 10.38 2.41
N SER A 489 5.96 9.25 1.82
CA SER A 489 5.06 8.35 1.13
C SER A 489 5.36 6.89 1.45
N GLY A 490 4.53 6.00 0.94
CA GLY A 490 4.79 4.57 0.84
C GLY A 490 5.01 3.83 2.15
N ILE A 491 4.62 4.35 3.30
CA ILE A 491 4.91 3.76 4.62
C ILE A 491 4.25 2.39 4.81
N ILE A 492 5.05 1.38 5.19
CA ILE A 492 4.57 0.02 5.48
C ILE A 492 5.16 -0.53 6.78
N ASP A 493 4.39 -1.35 7.50
CA ASP A 493 4.93 -2.15 8.62
C ASP A 493 5.95 -3.16 8.10
N ALA A 494 7.13 -3.18 8.72
CA ALA A 494 8.23 -4.06 8.38
C ALA A 494 8.59 -5.06 9.50
N GLU A 495 7.72 -5.27 10.48
CA GLU A 495 7.97 -6.21 11.60
C GLU A 495 8.34 -7.60 11.11
N GLY A 496 7.63 -8.14 10.14
CA GLY A 496 7.91 -9.45 9.53
C GLY A 496 9.25 -9.54 8.78
N ILE A 497 9.88 -8.40 8.51
CA ILE A 497 11.12 -8.30 7.74
C ILE A 497 12.30 -7.92 8.64
N LEU A 498 12.19 -6.83 9.37
CA LEU A 498 13.27 -6.21 10.15
C LEU A 498 13.13 -6.41 11.66
N GLY A 499 11.94 -6.77 12.14
CA GLY A 499 11.62 -6.96 13.55
C GLY A 499 10.66 -5.88 14.08
N ARG A 500 10.19 -6.09 15.32
CA ARG A 500 9.19 -5.22 15.97
C ARG A 500 9.65 -3.77 16.02
N GLY A 501 8.75 -2.86 15.64
CA GLY A 501 8.98 -1.42 15.64
C GLY A 501 9.64 -0.88 14.37
N TRP A 502 9.96 -1.74 13.38
CA TRP A 502 10.52 -1.30 12.11
C TRP A 502 9.45 -1.06 11.05
N PHE A 503 9.63 0.02 10.31
CA PHE A 503 8.83 0.42 9.15
C PHE A 503 9.77 0.70 7.96
N LEU A 504 9.23 0.57 6.75
CA LEU A 504 9.86 1.06 5.52
C LEU A 504 8.98 2.17 4.97
N LEU A 505 9.60 3.22 4.47
CA LEU A 505 8.91 4.35 3.85
C LEU A 505 9.83 5.02 2.83
N ASP A 506 9.25 5.88 2.04
CA ASP A 506 10.04 6.74 1.17
C ASP A 506 9.69 8.22 1.31
N VAL A 507 10.47 9.05 0.64
CA VAL A 507 10.33 10.49 0.62
C VAL A 507 10.37 10.93 -0.82
N GLN A 508 9.38 11.64 -1.25
CA GLN A 508 9.38 12.40 -2.51
C GLN A 508 10.07 13.76 -2.29
N VAL A 509 10.79 14.20 -3.29
CA VAL A 509 11.44 15.51 -3.32
C VAL A 509 11.08 16.17 -4.64
N HIS A 510 10.02 16.97 -4.64
CA HIS A 510 9.48 17.60 -5.83
C HIS A 510 10.40 18.72 -6.31
N LYS A 511 11.41 18.30 -7.02
CA LYS A 511 12.34 19.16 -7.71
C LYS A 511 12.81 18.48 -8.99
N VAL A 512 12.40 19.03 -10.11
CA VAL A 512 12.76 18.51 -11.44
C VAL A 512 14.27 18.28 -11.56
N ASN A 513 14.64 17.05 -11.93
CA ASN A 513 16.02 16.67 -12.17
C ASN A 513 16.44 16.98 -13.61
N SER A 514 17.68 17.38 -13.81
CA SER A 514 18.23 17.62 -15.15
C SER A 514 18.47 16.33 -15.96
N ASP A 515 18.59 15.18 -15.29
CA ASP A 515 18.66 13.87 -15.92
C ASP A 515 17.23 13.34 -16.12
N PRO A 516 16.79 13.15 -17.38
CA PRO A 516 15.41 12.75 -17.65
C PRO A 516 15.07 11.35 -17.16
N GLU A 517 16.05 10.51 -16.84
CA GLU A 517 15.79 9.21 -16.21
C GLU A 517 15.32 9.37 -14.78
N LEU A 518 15.90 10.32 -14.05
CA LEU A 518 15.64 10.49 -12.62
C LEU A 518 14.34 11.23 -12.32
N VAL A 519 13.84 12.02 -13.25
CA VAL A 519 12.60 12.81 -13.16
C VAL A 519 12.67 13.87 -12.06
N GLU A 520 12.66 13.48 -10.78
CA GLU A 520 12.75 14.31 -9.59
C GLU A 520 13.66 13.67 -8.53
N GLY A 521 13.58 14.10 -7.27
CA GLY A 521 14.32 13.51 -6.16
C GLY A 521 13.52 12.49 -5.36
N GLY A 522 14.13 11.92 -4.34
CA GLY A 522 13.50 11.02 -3.38
C GLY A 522 14.50 10.14 -2.64
N GLN A 523 14.02 9.45 -1.60
CA GLN A 523 14.85 8.58 -0.77
C GLN A 523 14.02 7.44 -0.18
N LEU A 524 14.55 6.22 -0.18
CA LEU A 524 14.03 5.07 0.54
C LEU A 524 14.70 4.98 1.91
N LEU A 525 13.90 4.77 2.98
CA LEU A 525 14.37 4.72 4.36
C LEU A 525 13.81 3.50 5.10
N ALA A 526 14.53 3.08 6.14
CA ALA A 526 13.99 2.30 7.24
C ALA A 526 13.84 3.22 8.46
N MET A 527 12.70 3.12 9.14
CA MET A 527 12.39 3.85 10.36
C MET A 527 12.16 2.85 11.50
N PHE A 528 12.79 3.10 12.63
CA PHE A 528 12.49 2.41 13.87
C PHE A 528 11.69 3.33 14.79
N VAL A 529 10.59 2.82 15.32
CA VAL A 529 9.78 3.48 16.36
C VAL A 529 9.71 2.55 17.55
N ASP A 530 10.31 2.95 18.67
CA ASP A 530 10.32 2.14 19.90
C ASP A 530 8.90 1.65 20.21
N PRO A 531 8.70 0.35 20.43
CA PRO A 531 7.37 -0.21 20.71
C PRO A 531 6.67 0.37 21.94
N SER A 532 7.38 1.03 22.86
CA SER A 532 6.77 1.71 24.02
C SER A 532 6.14 3.07 23.68
N ILE A 533 6.42 3.64 22.49
CA ILE A 533 5.82 4.89 22.05
C ILE A 533 4.37 4.64 21.64
N GLY A 534 3.43 5.38 22.23
CA GLY A 534 1.99 5.26 21.99
C GLY A 534 1.22 4.56 23.12
N GLY A 535 1.86 4.29 24.28
CA GLY A 535 1.17 3.90 25.52
C GLY A 535 0.84 2.43 25.71
N GLY A 536 1.46 1.53 24.96
CA GLY A 536 1.38 0.10 25.29
C GLY A 536 2.26 -0.23 26.50
N GLU A 537 1.69 -0.45 27.70
CA GLU A 537 2.40 -1.25 28.69
C GLU A 537 2.66 -2.62 28.06
N ASP A 538 3.90 -3.12 28.19
CA ASP A 538 4.29 -4.43 27.66
C ASP A 538 3.32 -5.50 28.18
N ASP A 539 2.38 -5.96 27.37
CA ASP A 539 1.63 -7.21 27.56
C ASP A 539 2.54 -8.45 27.40
N ASP A 540 3.81 -8.31 27.77
CA ASP A 540 4.80 -9.40 27.79
C ASP A 540 4.76 -10.15 29.14
N GLU A 541 3.60 -10.20 29.80
CA GLU A 541 3.36 -11.12 30.91
C GLU A 541 2.59 -12.36 30.44
N GLY A 542 3.35 -13.35 29.96
CA GLY A 542 3.03 -14.74 30.24
C GLY A 542 2.39 -15.60 29.17
N GLU A 543 3.14 -16.07 28.23
CA GLU A 543 3.02 -17.48 27.86
C GLU A 543 4.16 -18.29 28.51
N ASN A 544 3.87 -18.82 29.69
CA ASN A 544 4.61 -19.92 30.32
C ASN A 544 4.06 -21.28 29.85
#